data_4f378ee3896bb9749158f27f5d77d73c
#
_entry.id   4f378ee3896bb9749158f27f5d77d73c
#
_cell.length_a   1.000
_cell.length_b   1.000
_cell.length_c   1.000
_cell.angle_alpha   90.00
_cell.angle_beta   90.00
_cell.angle_gamma   90.00
#
_symmetry.space_group_name_H-M   'P 1'
#
loop_
_entity.id
_entity.type
_entity.pdbx_description
1 polymer ?
#
loop_
_entity_poly.entity_id
_entity_poly.type
_entity_poly.pdbx_seq_one_letter_code
_entity_poly.pdbx_strand_id
1 'polypeptide(L)'
;VTPGGTSVSGVLFVGVVKTVDLSAAGVANSYMASVKETNYLFDVMHKGDGSPLATDHLGVIWKSASGLVQYLQMEDGKASFYIGADTEDSDKILKGNAVIGAYDANDELIWSWHVWATDYDPEGENGSVELNGYTMMTRNLGALANGNATTSEILASYGLYYQWGRKDPFIGPSTYKISSGQGAAMYNDSGSRTYVTMVASSAETGTMDLSLIHISEP
;
A
#
# COMPACT_ATOMS: atom_id res chain seq x y z
N VAL A 1 -46.55 -15.58 1.14
CA VAL A 1 -45.30 -16.14 0.63
C VAL A 1 -44.41 -14.96 0.33
N THR A 2 -43.46 -14.66 1.20
CA THR A 2 -42.43 -13.63 0.98
C THR A 2 -41.33 -14.27 0.13
N PRO A 3 -40.98 -13.69 -1.04
CA PRO A 3 -39.88 -14.20 -1.79
C PRO A 3 -38.58 -13.99 -0.95
N GLY A 4 -37.83 -15.05 -0.77
CA GLY A 4 -36.53 -14.96 -0.15
C GLY A 4 -35.62 -14.07 -0.99
N GLY A 5 -35.42 -12.84 -0.56
CA GLY A 5 -34.46 -11.94 -1.17
C GLY A 5 -33.05 -12.40 -0.88
N THR A 6 -32.32 -12.81 -1.90
CA THR A 6 -30.87 -12.94 -1.83
C THR A 6 -30.34 -11.52 -1.68
N SER A 7 -29.80 -11.19 -0.50
CA SER A 7 -29.08 -9.93 -0.34
C SER A 7 -27.76 -10.04 -1.11
N VAL A 8 -27.70 -9.37 -2.25
CA VAL A 8 -26.45 -9.15 -2.95
C VAL A 8 -25.75 -8.00 -2.23
N SER A 9 -24.73 -8.30 -1.45
CA SER A 9 -23.81 -7.28 -0.93
C SER A 9 -22.93 -6.81 -2.07
N GLY A 10 -23.39 -5.84 -2.82
CA GLY A 10 -22.63 -5.15 -3.84
C GLY A 10 -22.58 -3.67 -3.50
N VAL A 11 -21.43 -3.05 -3.68
CA VAL A 11 -21.32 -1.59 -3.63
C VAL A 11 -21.81 -1.04 -4.95
N LEU A 12 -22.93 -0.31 -4.94
CA LEU A 12 -23.42 0.39 -6.11
C LEU A 12 -22.71 1.74 -6.19
N PHE A 13 -21.73 1.87 -7.08
CA PHE A 13 -21.21 3.18 -7.45
C PHE A 13 -22.21 3.87 -8.38
N VAL A 14 -22.79 4.97 -7.92
CA VAL A 14 -23.65 5.81 -8.75
C VAL A 14 -22.78 6.87 -9.43
N GLY A 15 -22.29 6.54 -10.61
CA GLY A 15 -21.44 7.43 -11.41
C GLY A 15 -20.38 6.65 -12.19
N VAL A 16 -19.66 7.35 -13.08
CA VAL A 16 -18.50 6.77 -13.77
C VAL A 16 -17.31 6.91 -12.83
N VAL A 17 -16.97 5.82 -12.14
CA VAL A 17 -15.73 5.78 -11.35
C VAL A 17 -14.56 5.66 -12.32
N LYS A 18 -13.59 6.56 -12.20
CA LYS A 18 -12.35 6.46 -12.96
C LYS A 18 -11.65 5.17 -12.57
N THR A 19 -11.15 4.43 -13.55
CA THR A 19 -10.36 3.21 -13.33
C THR A 19 -8.94 3.43 -13.85
N VAL A 20 -7.95 3.05 -13.06
CA VAL A 20 -6.53 3.13 -13.40
C VAL A 20 -5.88 1.78 -13.16
N ASP A 21 -5.27 1.22 -14.20
CA ASP A 21 -4.47 0.00 -14.08
C ASP A 21 -3.01 0.36 -13.81
N LEU A 22 -2.56 0.11 -12.60
CA LEU A 22 -1.20 0.40 -12.13
C LEU A 22 -0.16 -0.55 -12.74
N SER A 23 -0.59 -1.70 -13.23
CA SER A 23 0.27 -2.68 -13.91
C SER A 23 0.27 -2.57 -15.44
N ALA A 24 -0.38 -1.54 -16.01
CA ALA A 24 -0.47 -1.35 -17.46
C ALA A 24 0.90 -1.23 -18.15
N ALA A 25 1.90 -0.69 -17.46
CA ALA A 25 3.28 -0.57 -17.96
C ALA A 25 4.18 -1.77 -17.55
N GLY A 26 3.67 -2.71 -16.79
CA GLY A 26 4.39 -3.87 -16.27
C GLY A 26 4.10 -4.15 -14.81
N VAL A 27 4.50 -5.33 -14.36
CA VAL A 27 4.32 -5.78 -12.98
C VAL A 27 5.40 -5.19 -12.07
N ALA A 28 5.04 -4.90 -10.82
CA ALA A 28 5.93 -4.34 -9.80
C ALA A 28 5.60 -4.92 -8.41
N ASN A 29 6.47 -4.70 -7.44
CA ASN A 29 6.20 -5.04 -6.03
C ASN A 29 5.60 -3.88 -5.25
N SER A 30 5.59 -2.67 -5.83
CA SER A 30 5.06 -1.47 -5.20
C SER A 30 4.43 -0.57 -6.26
N TYR A 31 3.31 0.04 -5.93
CA TYR A 31 2.55 0.91 -6.81
C TYR A 31 2.22 2.23 -6.13
N MET A 32 2.19 3.31 -6.93
CA MET A 32 1.73 4.62 -6.49
C MET A 32 0.31 4.87 -6.99
N ALA A 33 -0.57 5.30 -6.08
CA ALA A 33 -1.93 5.73 -6.38
C ALA A 33 -2.04 7.23 -6.08
N SER A 34 -2.31 8.06 -7.10
CA SER A 34 -2.25 9.52 -6.96
C SER A 34 -3.57 10.24 -7.22
N VAL A 35 -4.60 9.54 -7.66
CA VAL A 35 -5.88 10.14 -8.04
C VAL A 35 -6.97 9.70 -7.06
N LYS A 36 -7.61 10.68 -6.43
CA LYS A 36 -8.75 10.43 -5.53
C LYS A 36 -9.95 9.84 -6.26
N GLU A 37 -10.85 9.21 -5.52
CA GLU A 37 -12.14 8.71 -6.04
C GLU A 37 -11.97 7.80 -7.26
N THR A 38 -10.93 6.96 -7.20
CA THR A 38 -10.50 6.13 -8.34
C THR A 38 -10.49 4.66 -7.93
N ASN A 39 -10.95 3.81 -8.82
CA ASN A 39 -10.77 2.37 -8.74
C ASN A 39 -9.42 2.02 -9.37
N TYR A 40 -8.55 1.40 -8.59
CA TYR A 40 -7.23 0.97 -9.02
C TYR A 40 -7.20 -0.52 -9.29
N LEU A 41 -6.48 -0.89 -10.33
CA LEU A 41 -6.22 -2.28 -10.69
C LEU A 41 -4.71 -2.53 -10.69
N PHE A 42 -4.28 -3.74 -10.35
CA PHE A 42 -2.94 -4.25 -10.69
C PHE A 42 -2.93 -5.77 -10.76
N ASP A 43 -2.00 -6.32 -11.53
CA ASP A 43 -1.81 -7.75 -11.72
C ASP A 43 -1.41 -8.44 -10.41
N VAL A 44 -2.11 -9.52 -10.05
CA VAL A 44 -1.84 -10.33 -8.85
C VAL A 44 -1.49 -11.78 -9.18
N MET A 45 -1.34 -12.08 -10.45
CA MET A 45 -0.91 -13.40 -10.93
C MET A 45 0.59 -13.48 -11.17
N HIS A 46 1.30 -12.35 -11.00
CA HIS A 46 2.75 -12.30 -11.18
C HIS A 46 3.43 -11.49 -10.08
N LYS A 47 4.64 -11.89 -9.72
CA LYS A 47 5.56 -11.10 -8.88
C LYS A 47 6.11 -9.92 -9.67
N GLY A 48 6.77 -8.98 -8.99
CA GLY A 48 7.41 -7.83 -9.64
C GLY A 48 8.54 -8.18 -10.61
N ASP A 49 9.07 -9.40 -10.56
CA ASP A 49 10.03 -9.93 -11.52
C ASP A 49 9.38 -10.69 -12.70
N GLY A 50 8.05 -10.75 -12.74
CA GLY A 50 7.27 -11.48 -13.75
C GLY A 50 7.06 -12.96 -13.46
N SER A 51 7.59 -13.50 -12.37
CA SER A 51 7.36 -14.90 -11.97
C SER A 51 5.88 -15.13 -11.64
N PRO A 52 5.28 -16.25 -12.09
CA PRO A 52 3.86 -16.50 -11.85
C PRO A 52 3.54 -16.77 -10.37
N LEU A 53 2.32 -16.43 -9.99
CA LEU A 53 1.71 -16.70 -8.69
C LEU A 53 0.43 -17.50 -8.87
N ALA A 54 0.15 -18.39 -7.92
CA ALA A 54 -1.11 -19.12 -7.82
C ALA A 54 -2.04 -18.42 -6.79
N THR A 55 -2.36 -17.17 -7.06
CA THR A 55 -3.23 -16.38 -6.18
C THR A 55 -4.66 -16.89 -6.23
N ASP A 56 -5.22 -17.24 -5.08
CA ASP A 56 -6.62 -17.63 -4.92
C ASP A 56 -7.46 -16.44 -4.48
N HIS A 57 -7.00 -15.72 -3.46
CA HIS A 57 -7.69 -14.53 -2.96
C HIS A 57 -6.72 -13.48 -2.40
N LEU A 58 -7.26 -12.31 -2.10
CA LEU A 58 -6.51 -11.15 -1.60
C LEU A 58 -6.99 -10.75 -0.20
N GLY A 59 -6.09 -10.14 0.57
CA GLY A 59 -6.41 -9.53 1.85
C GLY A 59 -5.51 -8.34 2.13
N VAL A 60 -6.00 -7.37 2.90
CA VAL A 60 -5.15 -6.28 3.39
C VAL A 60 -4.36 -6.76 4.59
N ILE A 61 -3.04 -6.87 4.45
CA ILE A 61 -2.15 -7.22 5.56
C ILE A 61 -2.15 -6.07 6.58
N TRP A 62 -1.95 -4.84 6.10
CA TRP A 62 -2.11 -3.64 6.90
C TRP A 62 -2.34 -2.41 6.02
N LYS A 63 -2.97 -1.37 6.58
CA LYS A 63 -3.10 -0.04 6.00
C LYS A 63 -2.96 1.04 7.07
N SER A 64 -2.38 2.16 6.73
CA SER A 64 -2.08 3.25 7.67
C SER A 64 -3.27 4.16 7.98
N ALA A 65 -4.33 4.08 7.20
CA ALA A 65 -5.59 4.78 7.42
C ALA A 65 -6.77 3.81 7.23
N SER A 66 -7.79 3.87 8.08
CA SER A 66 -8.91 2.91 8.07
C SER A 66 -9.71 2.92 6.76
N GLY A 67 -9.84 4.09 6.13
CA GLY A 67 -10.53 4.27 4.85
C GLY A 67 -9.66 4.05 3.61
N LEU A 68 -8.39 3.70 3.77
CA LEU A 68 -7.50 3.42 2.65
C LEU A 68 -7.74 2.00 2.12
N VAL A 69 -7.66 1.79 0.82
CA VAL A 69 -7.93 0.50 0.17
C VAL A 69 -9.31 -0.03 0.57
N GLN A 70 -10.33 0.47 -0.09
CA GLN A 70 -11.72 0.05 0.12
C GLN A 70 -12.14 -0.93 -0.98
N TYR A 71 -13.04 -1.84 -0.64
CA TYR A 71 -13.65 -2.78 -1.59
C TYR A 71 -12.63 -3.64 -2.35
N LEU A 72 -11.57 -4.08 -1.66
CA LEU A 72 -10.58 -4.97 -2.23
C LEU A 72 -11.24 -6.27 -2.69
N GLN A 73 -11.03 -6.61 -3.95
CA GLN A 73 -11.47 -7.86 -4.55
C GLN A 73 -10.48 -8.30 -5.64
N MET A 74 -10.56 -9.56 -6.04
CA MET A 74 -9.83 -10.08 -7.18
C MET A 74 -10.82 -10.33 -8.33
N GLU A 75 -10.51 -9.79 -9.50
CA GLU A 75 -11.28 -9.94 -10.71
C GLU A 75 -10.35 -10.08 -11.92
N ASP A 76 -10.55 -11.10 -12.72
CA ASP A 76 -9.74 -11.38 -13.93
C ASP A 76 -8.21 -11.35 -13.71
N GLY A 77 -7.76 -11.89 -12.57
CA GLY A 77 -6.34 -11.96 -12.22
C GLY A 77 -5.73 -10.61 -11.79
N LYS A 78 -6.57 -9.63 -11.47
CA LYS A 78 -6.16 -8.33 -10.94
C LYS A 78 -6.78 -8.06 -9.58
N ALA A 79 -6.02 -7.39 -8.72
CA ALA A 79 -6.62 -6.69 -7.60
C ALA A 79 -7.46 -5.53 -8.11
N SER A 80 -8.61 -5.31 -7.51
CA SER A 80 -9.46 -4.14 -7.72
C SER A 80 -9.77 -3.53 -6.36
N PHE A 81 -9.49 -2.24 -6.20
CA PHE A 81 -9.74 -1.52 -4.94
C PHE A 81 -9.96 -0.03 -5.20
N TYR A 82 -10.66 0.61 -4.27
CA TYR A 82 -10.99 2.03 -4.37
C TYR A 82 -10.22 2.85 -3.34
N ILE A 83 -9.74 4.02 -3.75
CA ILE A 83 -9.19 5.04 -2.85
C ILE A 83 -10.01 6.31 -2.99
N GLY A 84 -10.57 6.76 -1.87
CA GLY A 84 -11.41 7.95 -1.80
C GLY A 84 -10.63 9.25 -1.70
N ALA A 85 -11.38 10.33 -1.49
CA ALA A 85 -10.82 11.63 -1.13
C ALA A 85 -10.39 11.66 0.35
N ASP A 86 -9.52 12.60 0.67
CA ASP A 86 -9.17 12.92 2.06
C ASP A 86 -10.40 13.45 2.82
N THR A 87 -10.52 13.10 4.09
CA THR A 87 -11.68 13.50 4.91
C THR A 87 -11.64 14.95 5.36
N GLU A 88 -10.46 15.56 5.38
CA GLU A 88 -10.25 16.96 5.78
C GLU A 88 -10.15 17.89 4.55
N ASP A 89 -9.73 17.34 3.41
CA ASP A 89 -9.59 18.08 2.14
C ASP A 89 -10.08 17.20 0.98
N SER A 90 -11.36 17.34 0.65
CA SER A 90 -12.00 16.55 -0.41
C SER A 90 -11.42 16.75 -1.81
N ASP A 91 -10.56 17.74 -2.01
CA ASP A 91 -9.87 17.94 -3.28
C ASP A 91 -8.60 17.09 -3.42
N LYS A 92 -8.17 16.44 -2.32
CA LYS A 92 -7.00 15.58 -2.28
C LYS A 92 -7.35 14.11 -2.16
N ILE A 93 -6.44 13.25 -2.56
CA ILE A 93 -6.50 11.82 -2.31
C ILE A 93 -6.30 11.53 -0.82
N LEU A 94 -7.00 10.54 -0.28
CA LEU A 94 -6.69 10.01 1.04
C LEU A 94 -5.29 9.39 1.02
N LYS A 95 -4.34 10.06 1.68
CA LYS A 95 -2.93 9.64 1.70
C LYS A 95 -2.67 8.55 2.71
N GLY A 96 -1.76 7.66 2.35
CA GLY A 96 -1.35 6.58 3.24
C GLY A 96 -0.61 5.47 2.52
N ASN A 97 -0.35 4.42 3.26
CA ASN A 97 0.34 3.23 2.79
C ASN A 97 -0.47 2.00 3.16
N ALA A 98 -0.46 1.01 2.29
CA ALA A 98 -1.06 -0.29 2.55
C ALA A 98 -0.19 -1.41 1.98
N VAL A 99 -0.30 -2.59 2.57
CA VAL A 99 0.25 -3.82 2.00
C VAL A 99 -0.92 -4.78 1.76
N ILE A 100 -1.06 -5.20 0.51
CA ILE A 100 -2.05 -6.17 0.05
C ILE A 100 -1.34 -7.50 -0.12
N GLY A 101 -1.89 -8.55 0.48
CA GLY A 101 -1.39 -9.92 0.40
C GLY A 101 -2.15 -10.74 -0.64
N ALA A 102 -1.43 -11.62 -1.32
CA ALA A 102 -1.97 -12.74 -2.07
C ALA A 102 -1.90 -14.00 -1.23
N TYR A 103 -2.98 -14.72 -1.19
CA TYR A 103 -3.11 -15.99 -0.49
C TYR A 103 -3.42 -17.11 -1.47
N ASP A 104 -2.92 -18.30 -1.17
CA ASP A 104 -3.28 -19.51 -1.90
C ASP A 104 -4.60 -20.13 -1.38
N ALA A 105 -5.01 -21.23 -1.96
CA ALA A 105 -6.23 -21.96 -1.58
C ALA A 105 -6.20 -22.57 -0.14
N ASN A 106 -5.06 -22.53 0.53
CA ASN A 106 -4.89 -22.98 1.91
C ASN A 106 -4.82 -21.83 2.91
N ASP A 107 -5.14 -20.59 2.51
CA ASP A 107 -4.97 -19.36 3.31
C ASP A 107 -3.50 -19.03 3.64
N GLU A 108 -2.53 -19.56 2.88
CA GLU A 108 -1.12 -19.23 3.08
C GLU A 108 -0.75 -17.99 2.27
N LEU A 109 -0.07 -17.03 2.94
CA LEU A 109 0.41 -15.81 2.28
C LEU A 109 1.57 -16.17 1.34
N ILE A 110 1.36 -16.03 0.03
CA ILE A 110 2.36 -16.38 -1.00
C ILE A 110 3.07 -15.17 -1.60
N TRP A 111 2.48 -13.97 -1.51
CA TRP A 111 3.09 -12.73 -1.99
C TRP A 111 2.43 -11.51 -1.35
N SER A 112 3.02 -10.33 -1.57
CA SER A 112 2.45 -9.04 -1.14
C SER A 112 2.89 -7.89 -2.03
N TRP A 113 2.09 -6.83 -2.07
CA TRP A 113 2.39 -5.59 -2.78
C TRP A 113 2.18 -4.40 -1.85
N HIS A 114 3.10 -3.44 -1.94
CA HIS A 114 2.95 -2.15 -1.27
C HIS A 114 2.19 -1.18 -2.18
N VAL A 115 1.18 -0.52 -1.63
CA VAL A 115 0.45 0.57 -2.28
C VAL A 115 0.70 1.86 -1.51
N TRP A 116 1.25 2.85 -2.19
CA TRP A 116 1.44 4.20 -1.67
C TRP A 116 0.43 5.15 -2.29
N ALA A 117 -0.58 5.56 -1.50
CA ALA A 117 -1.54 6.60 -1.89
C ALA A 117 -0.95 7.96 -1.53
N THR A 118 -0.75 8.82 -2.52
CA THR A 118 -0.03 10.09 -2.35
C THR A 118 -0.42 11.11 -3.42
N ASP A 119 -0.31 12.39 -3.07
CA ASP A 119 -0.39 13.51 -3.99
C ASP A 119 0.96 13.84 -4.65
N TYR A 120 1.98 13.03 -4.41
CA TYR A 120 3.32 13.21 -4.93
C TYR A 120 3.44 12.66 -6.35
N ASP A 121 4.05 13.46 -7.21
CA ASP A 121 4.41 13.06 -8.57
C ASP A 121 5.93 13.21 -8.73
N PRO A 122 6.68 12.09 -8.82
CA PRO A 122 8.15 12.14 -8.98
C PRO A 122 8.59 12.71 -10.34
N GLU A 123 7.73 12.68 -11.36
CA GLU A 123 7.97 13.23 -12.70
C GLU A 123 7.45 14.68 -12.85
N GLY A 124 6.68 15.14 -11.88
CA GLY A 124 6.12 16.48 -11.84
C GLY A 124 7.14 17.57 -11.51
N GLU A 125 6.70 18.81 -11.59
CA GLU A 125 7.51 19.95 -11.19
C GLU A 125 7.95 19.82 -9.72
N ASN A 126 9.25 19.88 -9.46
CA ASN A 126 9.86 19.66 -8.14
C ASN A 126 9.68 18.24 -7.55
N GLY A 127 9.29 17.25 -8.36
CA GLY A 127 9.19 15.85 -7.92
C GLY A 127 10.54 15.16 -7.76
N SER A 128 11.56 15.63 -8.47
CA SER A 128 12.92 15.13 -8.40
C SER A 128 13.95 16.25 -8.39
N VAL A 129 15.16 15.93 -7.99
CA VAL A 129 16.32 16.83 -7.98
C VAL A 129 17.54 16.09 -8.50
N GLU A 130 18.33 16.79 -9.33
CA GLU A 130 19.62 16.30 -9.78
C GLU A 130 20.70 16.62 -8.74
N LEU A 131 21.35 15.61 -8.22
CA LEU A 131 22.44 15.74 -7.27
C LEU A 131 23.62 14.84 -7.66
N ASN A 132 24.76 15.44 -7.95
CA ASN A 132 26.00 14.72 -8.33
C ASN A 132 25.80 13.72 -9.50
N GLY A 133 24.95 14.04 -10.47
CA GLY A 133 24.65 13.17 -11.62
C GLY A 133 23.63 12.07 -11.35
N TYR A 134 22.96 12.11 -10.21
CA TYR A 134 21.87 11.20 -9.87
C TYR A 134 20.55 11.97 -9.75
N THR A 135 19.49 11.44 -10.35
CA THR A 135 18.13 11.93 -10.15
C THR A 135 17.57 11.31 -8.86
N MET A 136 17.21 12.15 -7.92
CA MET A 136 16.69 11.75 -6.62
C MET A 136 15.28 12.27 -6.42
N MET A 137 14.42 11.45 -5.85
CA MET A 137 13.09 11.89 -5.41
C MET A 137 13.21 12.94 -4.31
N THR A 138 12.33 13.96 -4.34
CA THR A 138 12.28 14.99 -3.30
C THR A 138 11.45 14.60 -2.08
N ARG A 139 10.83 13.41 -2.12
CA ARG A 139 10.03 12.85 -1.01
C ARG A 139 10.52 11.45 -0.67
N ASN A 140 10.61 11.14 0.62
CA ASN A 140 10.91 9.79 1.09
C ASN A 140 9.80 8.83 0.70
N LEU A 141 10.16 7.59 0.38
CA LEU A 141 9.19 6.55 0.01
C LEU A 141 8.18 6.33 1.14
N GLY A 142 6.90 6.39 0.78
CA GLY A 142 5.80 6.25 1.71
C GLY A 142 5.49 7.49 2.57
N ALA A 143 6.21 8.60 2.39
CA ALA A 143 5.95 9.82 3.14
C ALA A 143 4.60 10.46 2.73
N LEU A 144 3.91 11.03 3.72
CA LEU A 144 2.60 11.66 3.51
C LEU A 144 2.72 13.11 3.05
N ALA A 145 3.85 13.76 3.31
CA ALA A 145 4.11 15.15 2.95
C ALA A 145 5.62 15.42 2.85
N ASN A 146 5.96 16.61 2.35
CA ASN A 146 7.26 17.25 2.54
C ASN A 146 7.05 18.42 3.47
N GLY A 147 7.82 18.50 4.55
CA GLY A 147 7.75 19.63 5.44
C GLY A 147 8.70 19.48 6.62
N ASN A 148 9.10 20.59 7.18
CA ASN A 148 10.03 20.67 8.30
C ASN A 148 9.71 21.82 9.28
N ALA A 149 8.59 22.51 9.09
CA ALA A 149 8.23 23.68 9.89
C ALA A 149 7.59 23.28 11.24
N THR A 150 6.87 22.16 11.26
CA THR A 150 6.17 21.68 12.47
C THR A 150 6.52 20.20 12.74
N THR A 151 6.36 19.77 13.99
CA THR A 151 6.56 18.36 14.37
C THR A 151 5.67 17.42 13.52
N SER A 152 4.45 17.82 13.20
CA SER A 152 3.54 17.05 12.37
C SER A 152 4.07 16.89 10.94
N GLU A 153 4.56 17.95 10.34
CA GLU A 153 5.17 17.92 9.00
C GLU A 153 6.44 17.07 8.97
N ILE A 154 7.29 17.22 9.98
CA ILE A 154 8.51 16.39 10.11
C ILE A 154 8.15 14.91 10.19
N LEU A 155 7.19 14.52 11.02
CA LEU A 155 6.74 13.15 11.11
C LEU A 155 6.12 12.64 9.80
N ALA A 156 5.35 13.47 9.11
CA ALA A 156 4.76 13.13 7.81
C ALA A 156 5.80 12.97 6.69
N SER A 157 6.99 13.57 6.84
CA SER A 157 8.07 13.52 5.85
C SER A 157 8.99 12.29 6.00
N TYR A 158 8.93 11.54 7.09
CA TYR A 158 9.85 10.43 7.32
C TYR A 158 9.62 9.22 6.41
N GLY A 159 8.40 8.99 5.96
CA GLY A 159 8.08 7.84 5.11
C GLY A 159 8.06 6.51 5.87
N LEU A 160 8.40 5.45 5.16
CA LEU A 160 8.45 4.08 5.66
C LEU A 160 9.90 3.66 5.95
N TYR A 161 10.06 2.67 6.81
CA TYR A 161 11.34 2.03 7.04
C TYR A 161 11.52 0.85 6.10
N TYR A 162 12.71 0.70 5.58
CA TYR A 162 13.12 -0.41 4.73
C TYR A 162 14.31 -1.11 5.36
N GLN A 163 14.34 -2.41 5.21
CA GLN A 163 15.43 -3.24 5.65
C GLN A 163 16.10 -3.86 4.43
N TRP A 164 17.43 -3.87 4.41
CA TRP A 164 18.17 -4.50 3.34
C TRP A 164 17.73 -5.95 3.13
N GLY A 165 17.48 -6.30 1.87
CA GLY A 165 17.02 -7.64 1.50
C GLY A 165 15.56 -7.95 1.80
N ARG A 166 14.79 -7.00 2.32
CA ARG A 166 13.37 -7.18 2.58
C ARG A 166 12.52 -6.40 1.58
N LYS A 167 11.54 -7.06 0.99
CA LYS A 167 10.64 -6.48 -0.01
C LYS A 167 9.62 -5.52 0.62
N ASP A 168 8.99 -5.95 1.71
CA ASP A 168 7.91 -5.18 2.32
C ASP A 168 8.44 -4.13 3.30
N PRO A 169 7.86 -2.91 3.27
CA PRO A 169 8.24 -1.86 4.19
C PRO A 169 7.67 -2.07 5.58
N PHE A 170 8.36 -1.49 6.57
CA PHE A 170 7.83 -1.31 7.92
C PHE A 170 7.15 0.05 8.03
N ILE A 171 6.11 0.13 8.86
CA ILE A 171 5.45 1.39 9.16
C ILE A 171 6.43 2.35 9.81
N GLY A 172 6.57 3.52 9.20
CA GLY A 172 7.46 4.57 9.67
C GLY A 172 6.82 5.48 10.72
N PRO A 173 7.60 6.43 11.24
CA PRO A 173 7.15 7.38 12.27
C PRO A 173 5.99 8.27 11.83
N SER A 174 5.78 8.46 10.53
CA SER A 174 4.67 9.27 10.00
C SER A 174 3.29 8.78 10.44
N THR A 175 3.18 7.52 10.86
CA THR A 175 1.96 6.92 11.38
C THR A 175 1.98 6.73 12.90
N TYR A 176 3.05 7.15 13.57
CA TYR A 176 3.23 6.98 15.01
C TYR A 176 2.51 8.07 15.80
N LYS A 177 1.68 7.67 16.76
CA LYS A 177 1.04 8.61 17.69
C LYS A 177 1.90 8.75 18.95
N ILE A 178 2.72 9.77 19.01
CA ILE A 178 3.63 10.06 20.13
C ILE A 178 2.90 10.20 21.46
N SER A 179 1.68 10.76 21.47
CA SER A 179 0.93 11.08 22.68
C SER A 179 0.34 9.88 23.42
N SER A 180 0.32 8.70 22.82
CA SER A 180 -0.33 7.51 23.39
C SER A 180 0.62 6.39 23.77
N GLY A 181 1.92 6.54 23.51
CA GLY A 181 2.91 5.45 23.70
C GLY A 181 2.62 4.19 22.89
N GLN A 182 1.67 4.24 21.97
CA GLN A 182 1.29 3.14 21.11
C GLN A 182 2.00 3.28 19.77
N GLY A 183 2.45 2.17 19.22
CA GLY A 183 3.05 2.11 17.90
C GLY A 183 2.14 2.66 16.80
N ALA A 184 2.66 2.72 15.61
CA ALA A 184 1.96 3.19 14.42
C ALA A 184 0.56 2.59 14.31
N ALA A 185 -0.43 3.40 13.98
CA ALA A 185 -1.77 2.92 13.77
C ALA A 185 -1.82 2.10 12.48
N MET A 186 -2.15 0.83 12.61
CA MET A 186 -2.44 -0.08 11.50
C MET A 186 -3.89 -0.51 11.55
N TYR A 187 -4.45 -0.76 10.40
CA TYR A 187 -5.82 -1.20 10.24
C TYR A 187 -5.85 -2.44 9.34
N ASN A 188 -6.75 -3.36 9.64
CA ASN A 188 -7.02 -4.53 8.82
C ASN A 188 -8.00 -4.19 7.68
N ASP A 189 -8.40 -5.19 6.94
CA ASP A 189 -9.31 -5.07 5.81
C ASP A 189 -10.65 -4.44 6.20
N SER A 190 -11.23 -4.80 7.33
CA SER A 190 -12.47 -4.23 7.84
C SER A 190 -12.33 -2.78 8.36
N GLY A 191 -11.14 -2.20 8.33
CA GLY A 191 -10.84 -0.89 8.90
C GLY A 191 -10.71 -0.87 10.42
N SER A 192 -10.70 -2.02 11.07
CA SER A 192 -10.45 -2.15 12.50
C SER A 192 -8.96 -2.06 12.79
N ARG A 193 -8.62 -1.45 13.94
CA ARG A 193 -7.22 -1.36 14.38
C ARG A 193 -6.63 -2.75 14.59
N THR A 194 -5.46 -2.98 14.04
CA THR A 194 -4.76 -4.25 14.12
C THR A 194 -3.29 -4.07 14.47
N TYR A 195 -2.67 -5.16 14.86
CA TYR A 195 -1.22 -5.26 15.06
C TYR A 195 -0.73 -6.44 14.23
N VAL A 196 0.12 -6.15 13.26
CA VAL A 196 0.68 -7.17 12.39
C VAL A 196 2.10 -7.49 12.83
N THR A 197 2.38 -8.75 13.01
CA THR A 197 3.76 -9.23 13.14
C THR A 197 4.39 -9.23 11.75
N MET A 198 4.94 -8.12 11.37
CA MET A 198 5.45 -7.87 10.02
C MET A 198 6.52 -8.87 9.56
N VAL A 199 7.19 -9.51 10.52
CA VAL A 199 8.32 -10.42 10.26
C VAL A 199 7.86 -11.68 9.52
N ALA A 200 6.75 -12.28 9.92
CA ALA A 200 6.30 -13.55 9.35
C ALA A 200 5.91 -13.43 7.87
N SER A 201 5.09 -12.43 7.55
CA SER A 201 4.61 -12.23 6.18
C SER A 201 5.72 -11.99 5.17
N SER A 202 6.81 -11.38 5.60
CA SER A 202 7.88 -11.00 4.68
C SER A 202 8.86 -12.11 4.38
N ALA A 203 9.15 -12.98 5.34
CA ALA A 203 10.05 -14.11 5.14
C ALA A 203 9.49 -15.07 4.08
N GLU A 204 8.19 -15.30 4.11
CA GLU A 204 7.52 -16.23 3.22
C GLU A 204 7.26 -15.65 1.82
N THR A 205 7.17 -14.35 1.70
CA THR A 205 6.94 -13.66 0.43
C THR A 205 8.22 -13.33 -0.36
N GLY A 206 9.29 -14.05 -0.12
CA GLY A 206 10.52 -13.94 -0.91
C GLY A 206 11.42 -12.78 -0.53
N THR A 207 11.29 -12.25 0.69
CA THR A 207 12.31 -11.37 1.22
C THR A 207 13.50 -12.18 1.69
N MET A 208 14.69 -11.62 1.60
CA MET A 208 15.85 -12.28 2.14
C MET A 208 15.70 -12.47 3.66
N ASP A 209 16.09 -13.62 4.13
CA ASP A 209 16.21 -13.90 5.55
C ASP A 209 17.20 -12.91 6.19
N LEU A 210 16.85 -12.40 7.36
CA LEU A 210 17.73 -11.54 8.15
C LEU A 210 19.09 -12.16 8.46
N SER A 211 19.17 -13.48 8.52
CA SER A 211 20.43 -14.20 8.69
C SER A 211 21.43 -13.92 7.57
N LEU A 212 20.97 -13.60 6.37
CA LEU A 212 21.84 -13.25 5.24
C LEU A 212 22.50 -11.88 5.40
N ILE A 213 21.96 -10.99 6.20
CA ILE A 213 22.56 -9.68 6.49
C ILE A 213 23.86 -9.86 7.29
N HIS A 214 23.92 -10.86 8.13
CA HIS A 214 25.13 -11.17 8.90
C HIS A 214 26.25 -11.84 8.08
N ILE A 215 25.92 -12.36 6.89
CA ILE A 215 26.89 -13.02 6.01
C ILE A 215 27.63 -12.01 5.14
N SER A 216 27.09 -10.81 4.97
CA SER A 216 27.66 -9.76 4.13
C SER A 216 28.49 -8.74 4.90
N GLU A 217 28.70 -8.89 6.20
CA GLU A 217 29.66 -8.10 6.95
C GLU A 217 31.05 -8.70 6.77
N PRO A 218 32.05 -7.89 6.35
CA PRO A 218 33.43 -8.31 6.22
C PRO A 218 34.08 -8.55 7.56
#